data_0c0a8221ff02d580b4c70bb3250c97ed
#
_entry.id   0c0a8221ff02d580b4c70bb3250c97ed
#
_cell.length_a   1.000
_cell.length_b   1.000
_cell.length_c   1.000
_cell.angle_alpha   90.00
_cell.angle_beta   90.00
_cell.angle_gamma   90.00
#
_symmetry.space_group_name_H-M   'P 1'
#
loop_
_entity.id
_entity.type
_entity.pdbx_description
1 polymer ?
#
loop_
_entity_poly.entity_id
_entity_poly.type
_entity_poly.pdbx_seq_one_letter_code
_entity_poly.pdbx_strand_id
1 'polypeptide(L)'
;MKKFSWHLWLLIFVLGWSACAPDPSCSDIYLPYLTASFYTVNDAGVETVESVQLDSLWANDADTLLYADTTLSIYGLYVNPEAASTTYHFCLNDTCNSVTFAYDRKEYLISPDCGPRFRFQNLTTEFEGFYDSVIVNKPELTLLGEVNVKIYR
;
A
#
# COMPACT_ATOMS: atom_id res chain seq x y z
N MET A 1 11.93 13.06 -62.96
CA MET A 1 12.62 12.20 -61.95
C MET A 1 12.57 12.83 -60.58
N LYS A 2 11.41 12.91 -59.87
CA LYS A 2 11.32 13.49 -58.49
C LYS A 2 10.20 12.82 -57.63
N LYS A 3 9.80 11.58 -57.92
CA LYS A 3 8.72 10.90 -57.16
C LYS A 3 9.22 9.93 -56.08
N PHE A 4 10.53 9.78 -55.92
CA PHE A 4 11.11 8.79 -54.96
C PHE A 4 11.24 9.30 -53.52
N SER A 5 11.21 10.61 -53.32
CA SER A 5 11.49 11.21 -52.00
C SER A 5 10.33 11.11 -50.98
N TRP A 6 9.07 11.14 -51.46
CA TRP A 6 7.91 11.16 -50.54
C TRP A 6 7.69 9.83 -49.82
N HIS A 7 7.88 8.71 -50.52
CA HIS A 7 7.69 7.38 -49.89
C HIS A 7 8.75 7.03 -48.87
N LEU A 8 9.96 7.56 -49.03
CA LEU A 8 11.06 7.37 -48.07
C LEU A 8 10.76 8.07 -46.75
N TRP A 9 10.22 9.30 -46.78
CA TRP A 9 9.81 10.05 -45.60
C TRP A 9 8.64 9.39 -44.85
N LEU A 10 7.68 8.82 -45.53
CA LEU A 10 6.56 8.08 -44.96
C LEU A 10 7.02 6.81 -44.25
N LEU A 11 8.01 6.12 -44.81
CA LEU A 11 8.56 4.89 -44.24
C LEU A 11 9.35 5.17 -42.94
N ILE A 12 10.09 6.28 -42.87
CA ILE A 12 10.80 6.72 -41.67
C ILE A 12 9.82 7.13 -40.55
N PHE A 13 8.70 7.75 -40.91
CA PHE A 13 7.69 8.19 -39.96
C PHE A 13 6.92 7.02 -39.31
N VAL A 14 6.68 5.95 -40.06
CA VAL A 14 6.00 4.74 -39.54
C VAL A 14 6.93 3.91 -38.64
N LEU A 15 8.23 3.88 -38.91
CA LEU A 15 9.22 3.16 -38.10
C LEU A 15 9.54 3.86 -36.77
N GLY A 16 9.30 5.18 -36.67
CA GLY A 16 9.57 5.96 -35.46
C GLY A 16 8.52 5.78 -34.35
N TRP A 17 7.35 5.24 -34.63
CA TRP A 17 6.25 5.12 -33.67
C TRP A 17 6.23 3.81 -32.86
N SER A 18 7.04 2.84 -33.24
CA SER A 18 7.09 1.56 -32.55
C SER A 18 8.12 1.47 -31.42
N ALA A 19 8.88 2.56 -31.12
CA ALA A 19 10.02 2.51 -30.20
C ALA A 19 9.70 2.82 -28.73
N CYS A 20 8.43 3.11 -28.37
CA CYS A 20 8.06 3.44 -26.99
C CYS A 20 6.83 2.69 -26.50
N ALA A 21 6.76 1.39 -26.74
CA ALA A 21 5.83 0.56 -25.97
C ALA A 21 6.44 0.34 -24.57
N PRO A 22 5.77 0.79 -23.49
CA PRO A 22 6.25 0.46 -22.14
C PRO A 22 6.29 -1.07 -22.00
N ASP A 23 7.39 -1.57 -21.44
CA ASP A 23 7.54 -3.00 -21.20
C ASP A 23 6.44 -3.44 -20.23
N PRO A 24 5.49 -4.31 -20.63
CA PRO A 24 4.41 -4.77 -19.76
C PRO A 24 4.92 -5.52 -18.52
N SER A 25 6.16 -6.01 -18.53
CA SER A 25 6.79 -6.66 -17.37
C SER A 25 7.14 -5.69 -16.24
N CYS A 26 7.19 -4.38 -16.50
CA CYS A 26 7.44 -3.35 -15.50
C CYS A 26 6.14 -2.80 -14.88
N SER A 27 4.97 -3.25 -15.31
CA SER A 27 3.67 -2.73 -14.87
C SER A 27 3.24 -3.22 -13.48
N ASP A 28 3.91 -4.22 -12.92
CA ASP A 28 3.68 -4.65 -11.55
C ASP A 28 4.21 -3.60 -10.57
N ILE A 29 3.47 -2.51 -10.45
CA ILE A 29 3.70 -1.49 -9.43
C ILE A 29 3.28 -2.10 -8.09
N TYR A 30 4.24 -2.68 -7.40
CA TYR A 30 4.08 -3.02 -6.00
C TYR A 30 4.02 -1.73 -5.19
N LEU A 31 2.81 -1.17 -5.04
CA LEU A 31 2.60 -0.15 -4.04
C LEU A 31 2.73 -0.84 -2.67
N PRO A 32 3.49 -0.27 -1.74
CA PRO A 32 3.65 -0.83 -0.40
C PRO A 32 2.36 -0.61 0.40
N TYR A 33 1.39 -1.50 0.21
CA TYR A 33 0.16 -1.48 0.97
C TYR A 33 0.24 -2.41 2.15
N LEU A 34 -0.15 -1.88 3.30
CA LEU A 34 -0.50 -2.61 4.48
C LEU A 34 -2.02 -2.57 4.62
N THR A 35 -2.64 -3.69 4.92
CA THR A 35 -4.07 -3.75 5.21
C THR A 35 -4.31 -4.00 6.69
N ALA A 36 -5.09 -3.11 7.32
CA ALA A 36 -5.54 -3.24 8.70
C ALA A 36 -7.04 -3.44 8.74
N SER A 37 -7.52 -4.29 9.64
CA SER A 37 -8.93 -4.57 9.85
C SER A 37 -9.25 -4.65 11.32
N PHE A 38 -10.44 -4.15 11.70
CA PHE A 38 -10.95 -4.23 13.06
C PHE A 38 -11.67 -5.54 13.31
N TYR A 39 -11.48 -6.09 14.51
CA TYR A 39 -12.06 -7.34 14.97
C TYR A 39 -12.66 -7.20 16.35
N THR A 40 -13.74 -7.91 16.57
CA THR A 40 -14.29 -8.20 17.90
C THR A 40 -14.23 -9.69 18.17
N VAL A 41 -14.09 -10.05 19.43
CA VAL A 41 -14.12 -11.46 19.89
C VAL A 41 -15.30 -11.63 20.81
N ASN A 42 -16.18 -12.59 20.49
CA ASN A 42 -17.31 -12.90 21.36
C ASN A 42 -16.92 -13.81 22.56
N ASP A 43 -17.82 -14.02 23.49
CA ASP A 43 -17.59 -14.85 24.69
C ASP A 43 -17.19 -16.30 24.36
N ALA A 44 -17.49 -16.79 23.17
CA ALA A 44 -17.09 -18.10 22.68
C ALA A 44 -15.69 -18.11 22.01
N GLY A 45 -15.00 -16.98 21.99
CA GLY A 45 -13.68 -16.83 21.35
C GLY A 45 -13.72 -16.76 19.82
N VAL A 46 -14.88 -16.48 19.23
CA VAL A 46 -15.02 -16.37 17.78
C VAL A 46 -14.72 -14.94 17.35
N GLU A 47 -13.75 -14.80 16.44
CA GLU A 47 -13.39 -13.52 15.82
C GLU A 47 -14.39 -13.13 14.74
N THR A 48 -14.80 -11.87 14.72
CA THR A 48 -15.66 -11.30 13.69
C THR A 48 -15.09 -9.98 13.21
N VAL A 49 -15.02 -9.81 11.90
CA VAL A 49 -14.60 -8.54 11.29
C VAL A 49 -15.67 -7.49 11.58
N GLU A 50 -15.24 -6.35 12.06
CA GLU A 50 -16.08 -5.21 12.36
C GLU A 50 -15.89 -4.07 11.36
N SER A 51 -16.99 -3.48 10.89
CA SER A 51 -16.96 -2.24 10.13
C SER A 51 -16.94 -1.07 11.10
N VAL A 52 -15.87 -0.30 11.08
CA VAL A 52 -15.68 0.83 11.99
C VAL A 52 -15.77 2.12 11.18
N GLN A 53 -16.52 3.11 11.70
CA GLN A 53 -16.49 4.46 11.19
C GLN A 53 -15.36 5.22 11.88
N LEU A 54 -14.36 5.63 11.11
CA LEU A 54 -13.31 6.51 11.59
C LEU A 54 -13.67 7.96 11.27
N ASP A 55 -13.53 8.85 12.25
CA ASP A 55 -13.66 10.29 12.06
C ASP A 55 -12.51 10.79 11.18
N SER A 56 -11.31 10.29 11.45
CA SER A 56 -10.13 10.53 10.62
C SER A 56 -9.08 9.44 10.75
N LEU A 57 -8.28 9.27 9.69
CA LEU A 57 -7.09 8.41 9.67
C LEU A 57 -5.98 9.13 8.90
N TRP A 58 -4.84 9.30 9.54
CA TRP A 58 -3.69 9.99 8.96
C TRP A 58 -2.36 9.39 9.44
N ALA A 59 -1.29 9.64 8.70
CA ALA A 59 0.05 9.20 9.04
C ALA A 59 0.91 10.38 9.52
N ASN A 60 1.85 10.14 10.43
CA ASN A 60 2.73 11.18 10.97
C ASN A 60 3.58 11.91 9.92
N ASP A 61 3.93 11.21 8.85
CA ASP A 61 4.78 11.68 7.76
C ASP A 61 3.99 12.13 6.51
N ALA A 62 2.66 12.25 6.64
CA ALA A 62 1.79 12.71 5.57
C ALA A 62 0.99 13.95 6.01
N ASP A 63 1.06 15.00 5.20
CA ASP A 63 0.27 16.23 5.42
C ASP A 63 -1.22 16.07 5.07
N THR A 64 -1.64 14.88 4.63
CA THR A 64 -2.99 14.61 4.14
C THR A 64 -3.68 13.53 4.94
N LEU A 65 -4.97 13.74 5.20
CA LEU A 65 -5.88 12.71 5.69
C LEU A 65 -6.00 11.61 4.64
N LEU A 66 -5.83 10.36 5.07
CA LEU A 66 -6.09 9.20 4.22
C LEU A 66 -7.58 8.89 4.13
N TYR A 67 -8.26 8.99 5.25
CA TYR A 67 -9.69 8.76 5.36
C TYR A 67 -10.31 9.79 6.30
N ALA A 68 -11.49 10.26 5.96
CA ALA A 68 -12.32 11.13 6.79
C ALA A 68 -13.77 10.65 6.72
N ASP A 69 -14.44 10.58 7.87
CA ASP A 69 -15.85 10.16 8.02
C ASP A 69 -16.19 8.89 7.22
N THR A 70 -15.28 7.90 7.27
CA THR A 70 -15.36 6.72 6.41
C THR A 70 -15.59 5.46 7.24
N THR A 71 -16.59 4.65 6.84
CA THR A 71 -16.89 3.34 7.44
C THR A 71 -16.36 2.24 6.54
N LEU A 72 -15.37 1.51 7.00
CA LEU A 72 -14.78 0.38 6.28
C LEU A 72 -14.53 -0.79 7.26
N SER A 73 -14.47 -1.99 6.71
CA SER A 73 -14.01 -3.18 7.43
C SER A 73 -12.52 -3.44 7.24
N ILE A 74 -11.94 -2.94 6.15
CA ILE A 74 -10.52 -3.05 5.82
C ILE A 74 -10.00 -1.69 5.36
N TYR A 75 -8.94 -1.23 5.98
CA TYR A 75 -8.25 0.01 5.65
C TYR A 75 -6.93 -0.29 4.94
N GLY A 76 -6.74 0.29 3.76
CA GLY A 76 -5.47 0.24 3.03
C GLY A 76 -4.57 1.38 3.48
N LEU A 77 -3.37 1.07 3.94
CA LEU A 77 -2.41 2.00 4.50
C LEU A 77 -1.13 1.95 3.67
N TYR A 78 -0.65 3.11 3.23
CA TYR A 78 0.63 3.20 2.53
C TYR A 78 1.76 3.23 3.54
N VAL A 79 2.76 2.40 3.37
CA VAL A 79 3.98 2.49 4.16
C VAL A 79 4.98 3.42 3.48
N ASN A 80 5.72 4.19 4.28
CA ASN A 80 6.75 5.07 3.76
C ASN A 80 7.95 4.24 3.25
N PRO A 81 8.25 4.24 1.93
CA PRO A 81 9.32 3.43 1.39
C PRO A 81 10.72 3.93 1.77
N GLU A 82 10.84 5.14 2.31
CA GLU A 82 12.12 5.73 2.71
C GLU A 82 12.38 5.63 4.21
N ALA A 83 11.39 5.18 5.00
CA ALA A 83 11.51 5.00 6.44
C ALA A 83 11.52 3.51 6.83
N ALA A 84 11.95 3.22 8.05
CA ALA A 84 11.87 1.88 8.64
C ALA A 84 10.54 1.63 9.37
N SER A 85 9.73 2.68 9.55
CA SER A 85 8.41 2.60 10.19
C SER A 85 7.50 3.71 9.71
N THR A 86 6.19 3.49 9.84
CA THR A 86 5.15 4.50 9.64
C THR A 86 4.16 4.42 10.79
N THR A 87 3.83 5.57 11.39
CA THR A 87 2.84 5.68 12.46
C THR A 87 1.55 6.24 11.91
N TYR A 88 0.45 5.56 12.21
CA TYR A 88 -0.90 5.98 11.85
C TYR A 88 -1.72 6.35 13.09
N HIS A 89 -2.53 7.38 12.94
CA HIS A 89 -3.50 7.82 13.94
C HIS A 89 -4.90 7.49 13.47
N PHE A 90 -5.55 6.60 14.19
CA PHE A 90 -6.94 6.21 13.99
C PHE A 90 -7.80 6.96 15.00
N CYS A 91 -8.59 7.90 14.53
CA CYS A 91 -9.45 8.73 15.37
C CYS A 91 -10.90 8.26 15.27
N LEU A 92 -11.51 8.04 16.43
CA LEU A 92 -12.86 7.56 16.61
C LEU A 92 -13.49 8.24 17.84
N ASN A 93 -14.67 8.84 17.69
CA ASN A 93 -15.38 9.54 18.78
C ASN A 93 -14.46 10.52 19.54
N ASP A 94 -13.81 11.43 18.81
CA ASP A 94 -12.88 12.45 19.35
C ASP A 94 -11.64 11.86 20.05
N THR A 95 -11.40 10.56 19.96
CA THR A 95 -10.23 9.90 20.55
C THR A 95 -9.36 9.33 19.45
N CYS A 96 -8.07 9.65 19.49
CA CYS A 96 -7.09 9.12 18.53
C CYS A 96 -6.18 8.09 19.21
N ASN A 97 -6.05 6.94 18.57
CA ASN A 97 -5.11 5.89 18.94
C ASN A 97 -4.02 5.81 17.88
N SER A 98 -2.78 5.58 18.29
CA SER A 98 -1.67 5.45 17.36
C SER A 98 -1.24 3.98 17.21
N VAL A 99 -0.90 3.61 15.97
CA VAL A 99 -0.28 2.33 15.66
C VAL A 99 0.94 2.59 14.79
N THR A 100 2.10 2.15 15.29
CA THR A 100 3.36 2.21 14.55
C THR A 100 3.63 0.87 13.92
N PHE A 101 3.84 0.87 12.61
CA PHE A 101 4.21 -0.28 11.82
C PHE A 101 5.68 -0.17 11.45
N ALA A 102 6.53 -1.07 11.99
CA ALA A 102 7.92 -1.19 11.60
C ALA A 102 8.09 -2.36 10.63
N TYR A 103 8.97 -2.21 9.65
CA TYR A 103 9.17 -3.16 8.56
C TYR A 103 10.59 -3.09 8.02
N ASP A 104 11.06 -4.21 7.46
CA ASP A 104 12.30 -4.27 6.71
C ASP A 104 12.02 -4.04 5.22
N ARG A 105 12.83 -3.18 4.61
CA ARG A 105 12.83 -2.95 3.18
C ARG A 105 13.92 -3.77 2.50
N LYS A 106 13.54 -4.62 1.56
CA LYS A 106 14.45 -5.38 0.73
C LYS A 106 14.34 -4.96 -0.72
N GLU A 107 15.46 -4.51 -1.26
CA GLU A 107 15.57 -4.20 -2.68
C GLU A 107 15.73 -5.49 -3.49
N TYR A 108 15.08 -5.56 -4.65
CA TYR A 108 15.23 -6.62 -5.62
C TYR A 108 15.13 -6.08 -7.04
N LEU A 109 15.82 -6.74 -7.96
CA LEU A 109 15.81 -6.38 -9.38
C LEU A 109 14.86 -7.32 -10.12
N ILE A 110 13.84 -6.76 -10.80
CA ILE A 110 12.96 -7.55 -11.67
C ILE A 110 13.69 -7.85 -12.98
N SER A 111 14.17 -6.80 -13.63
CA SER A 111 14.99 -6.86 -14.83
C SER A 111 15.86 -5.61 -14.90
N PRO A 112 16.94 -5.61 -15.71
CA PRO A 112 17.75 -4.41 -15.92
C PRO A 112 16.96 -3.20 -16.44
N ASP A 113 15.91 -3.44 -17.21
CA ASP A 113 15.09 -2.41 -17.86
C ASP A 113 14.06 -1.81 -16.90
N CYS A 114 13.58 -2.57 -15.90
CA CYS A 114 12.58 -2.12 -14.93
C CYS A 114 13.18 -1.40 -13.71
N GLY A 115 14.47 -1.52 -13.50
CA GLY A 115 15.16 -0.97 -12.34
C GLY A 115 14.84 -1.70 -11.03
N PRO A 116 15.33 -1.17 -9.89
CA PRO A 116 15.11 -1.75 -8.59
C PRO A 116 13.67 -1.56 -8.11
N ARG A 117 13.18 -2.54 -7.34
CA ARG A 117 11.90 -2.52 -6.63
C ARG A 117 12.13 -2.85 -5.16
N PHE A 118 11.14 -2.52 -4.33
CA PHE A 118 11.20 -2.78 -2.91
C PHE A 118 10.11 -3.75 -2.49
N ARG A 119 10.48 -4.69 -1.63
CA ARG A 119 9.56 -5.57 -0.91
C ARG A 119 9.67 -5.25 0.56
N PHE A 120 8.53 -5.22 1.24
CA PHE A 120 8.44 -4.96 2.67
C PHE A 120 8.09 -6.26 3.38
N GLN A 121 8.86 -6.59 4.42
CA GLN A 121 8.75 -7.84 5.16
C GLN A 121 9.05 -7.62 6.64
N ASN A 122 8.87 -8.65 7.46
CA ASN A 122 9.14 -8.60 8.90
C ASN A 122 8.34 -7.49 9.60
N LEU A 123 7.07 -7.31 9.19
CA LEU A 123 6.18 -6.35 9.79
C LEU A 123 6.04 -6.63 11.29
N THR A 124 6.22 -5.57 12.09
CA THR A 124 5.93 -5.56 13.52
C THR A 124 5.06 -4.36 13.86
N THR A 125 4.37 -4.41 15.01
CA THR A 125 3.46 -3.34 15.44
C THR A 125 3.72 -2.97 16.88
N GLU A 126 3.65 -1.65 17.14
CA GLU A 126 3.51 -1.07 18.47
C GLU A 126 2.28 -0.16 18.46
N PHE A 127 1.53 -0.09 19.55
CA PHE A 127 0.34 0.73 19.61
C PHE A 127 0.20 1.45 20.93
N GLU A 128 -0.46 2.60 20.88
CA GLU A 128 -0.85 3.41 22.03
C GLU A 128 -2.33 3.75 21.93
N GLY A 129 -3.05 3.64 23.04
CA GLY A 129 -4.46 3.99 23.13
C GLY A 129 -5.32 2.86 23.70
N PHE A 130 -6.59 2.82 23.30
CA PHE A 130 -7.63 1.97 23.90
C PHE A 130 -7.93 0.68 23.10
N TYR A 131 -6.98 0.22 22.29
CA TYR A 131 -7.11 -1.09 21.65
C TYR A 131 -6.79 -2.21 22.64
N ASP A 132 -7.52 -3.30 22.56
CA ASP A 132 -7.25 -4.50 23.37
C ASP A 132 -5.94 -5.16 22.92
N SER A 133 -5.76 -5.24 21.60
CA SER A 133 -4.52 -5.72 21.00
C SER A 133 -4.40 -5.36 19.51
N VAL A 134 -3.16 -5.34 19.02
CA VAL A 134 -2.84 -5.20 17.60
C VAL A 134 -1.90 -6.34 17.21
N ILE A 135 -2.35 -7.20 16.32
CA ILE A 135 -1.67 -8.45 15.99
C ILE A 135 -1.28 -8.47 14.50
N VAL A 136 -0.02 -8.75 14.21
CA VAL A 136 0.43 -9.01 12.84
C VAL A 136 0.00 -10.41 12.42
N ASN A 137 -0.89 -10.47 11.43
CA ASN A 137 -1.39 -11.69 10.84
C ASN A 137 -0.53 -12.16 9.66
N LYS A 138 -0.04 -11.21 8.86
CA LYS A 138 0.84 -11.45 7.71
C LYS A 138 2.01 -10.48 7.76
N PRO A 139 3.24 -10.95 7.99
CA PRO A 139 4.42 -10.10 8.14
C PRO A 139 4.99 -9.57 6.81
N GLU A 140 4.53 -10.10 5.68
CA GLU A 140 4.91 -9.62 4.35
C GLU A 140 3.79 -8.74 3.78
N LEU A 141 4.17 -7.59 3.24
CA LEU A 141 3.23 -6.72 2.54
C LEU A 141 3.07 -7.21 1.10
N THR A 142 1.89 -7.74 0.83
CA THR A 142 1.53 -8.25 -0.50
C THR A 142 0.42 -7.40 -1.11
N LEU A 143 0.33 -7.43 -2.44
CA LEU A 143 -0.54 -6.52 -3.22
C LEU A 143 -2.04 -6.68 -3.05
N LEU A 144 -2.54 -7.80 -2.53
CA LEU A 144 -3.96 -8.11 -2.71
C LEU A 144 -4.61 -8.82 -1.52
N GLY A 145 -5.53 -8.08 -0.89
CA GLY A 145 -6.72 -8.67 -0.26
C GLY A 145 -6.53 -9.43 1.05
N GLU A 146 -5.31 -9.64 1.50
CA GLU A 146 -5.05 -10.29 2.79
C GLU A 146 -4.86 -9.26 3.89
N VAL A 147 -5.51 -9.46 5.03
CA VAL A 147 -5.34 -8.60 6.20
C VAL A 147 -3.96 -8.84 6.80
N ASN A 148 -3.10 -7.80 6.77
CA ASN A 148 -1.78 -7.83 7.39
C ASN A 148 -1.87 -7.69 8.91
N VAL A 149 -2.75 -6.81 9.39
CA VAL A 149 -2.86 -6.47 10.81
C VAL A 149 -4.32 -6.53 11.25
N LYS A 150 -4.54 -7.21 12.38
CA LYS A 150 -5.80 -7.27 13.09
C LYS A 150 -5.74 -6.34 14.30
N ILE A 151 -6.72 -5.45 14.43
CA ILE A 151 -6.88 -4.52 15.53
C ILE A 151 -8.13 -4.96 16.33
N TYR A 152 -7.95 -5.30 17.59
CA TYR A 152 -9.03 -5.76 18.47
C TYR A 152 -9.48 -4.64 19.42
N ARG A 153 -10.78 -4.52 19.61
CA ARG A 153 -11.41 -3.53 20.48
C ARG A 153 -12.68 -4.06 21.15
#